data_989cc9b20b4a6b76ebf50eb50d568aa4
#
_entry.id   989cc9b20b4a6b76ebf50eb50d568aa4
#
_cell.length_a   1.000
_cell.length_b   1.000
_cell.length_c   1.000
_cell.angle_alpha   90.00
_cell.angle_beta   90.00
_cell.angle_gamma   90.00
#
_symmetry.space_group_name_H-M   'P 1'
#
loop_
_entity.id
_entity.type
_entity.pdbx_description
1 polymer ?
#
loop_
_entity_poly.entity_id
_entity_poly.type
_entity_poly.pdbx_seq_one_letter_code
_entity_poly.pdbx_strand_id
1 'polypeptide(L)'
;MRIATWNLESAHRLTPSRKAAFLDAMRKVDADVWVLTETWVDFSLKPDHRLVAQSRWADDLRPDQCWVAVWARESLHTKPLDIESQPDRMACGRIEQPGQSDLVVVGTVLPWPNDKQWPGATGFCEALDLQAGEWKQLRGTPETCTLVVAGDFNQSVPYVRHYGSTKGATALLDTLTTQGLFCLTPGNDPLTDTPRIDHVCISRSGLRPPFLPRIGAWEVPSVGEKPITDHAGVSADLP
;
A
#
# COMPACT_ATOMS: atom_id res chain seq x y z
N MET A 1 0.00 6.08 -15.30
CA MET A 1 0.99 5.90 -14.19
C MET A 1 0.70 4.57 -13.50
N ARG A 2 1.72 3.71 -13.28
CA ARG A 2 1.55 2.43 -12.58
C ARG A 2 1.92 2.58 -11.12
N ILE A 3 0.98 2.21 -10.22
CA ILE A 3 1.22 2.10 -8.79
C ILE A 3 1.19 0.64 -8.39
N ALA A 4 2.15 0.21 -7.59
CA ALA A 4 2.22 -1.15 -7.07
C ALA A 4 2.39 -1.14 -5.55
N THR A 5 1.83 -2.17 -4.91
CA THR A 5 2.06 -2.44 -3.49
C THR A 5 2.50 -3.88 -3.27
N TRP A 6 3.36 -4.08 -2.29
CA TRP A 6 3.83 -5.39 -1.91
C TRP A 6 4.27 -5.42 -0.45
N ASN A 7 3.76 -6.37 0.31
CA ASN A 7 4.24 -6.66 1.65
C ASN A 7 5.49 -7.56 1.57
N LEU A 8 6.60 -7.10 2.15
CA LEU A 8 7.89 -7.80 2.12
C LEU A 8 8.08 -8.78 3.30
N GLU A 9 7.02 -8.94 4.13
CA GLU A 9 6.96 -9.88 5.26
C GLU A 9 8.12 -9.68 6.25
N SER A 10 8.41 -8.45 6.66
CA SER A 10 9.47 -8.12 7.67
C SER A 10 10.50 -9.22 7.91
N ALA A 11 10.74 -10.05 6.89
CA ALA A 11 11.43 -11.32 6.97
C ALA A 11 12.75 -11.10 7.69
N HIS A 12 12.90 -11.75 8.78
CA HIS A 12 13.89 -11.56 9.84
C HIS A 12 15.35 -11.47 9.40
N ARG A 13 15.64 -11.63 8.15
CA ARG A 13 16.93 -11.37 7.50
C ARG A 13 16.72 -11.42 5.99
N LEU A 14 16.72 -10.27 5.33
CA LEU A 14 16.95 -10.26 3.89
C LEU A 14 18.32 -10.79 3.60
N THR A 15 18.39 -12.06 3.24
CA THR A 15 19.60 -12.56 2.62
C THR A 15 19.83 -11.81 1.30
N PRO A 16 21.08 -11.64 0.85
CA PRO A 16 21.35 -11.00 -0.44
C PRO A 16 20.53 -11.60 -1.61
N SER A 17 20.30 -12.92 -1.58
CA SER A 17 19.50 -13.62 -2.59
C SER A 17 18.00 -13.25 -2.53
N ARG A 18 17.39 -13.14 -1.35
CA ARG A 18 16.00 -12.67 -1.22
C ARG A 18 15.87 -11.23 -1.67
N LYS A 19 16.79 -10.35 -1.25
CA LYS A 19 16.81 -8.95 -1.69
C LYS A 19 16.91 -8.84 -3.21
N ALA A 20 17.79 -9.60 -3.84
CA ALA A 20 17.92 -9.65 -5.29
C ALA A 20 16.63 -10.11 -5.96
N ALA A 21 15.98 -11.17 -5.45
CA ALA A 21 14.73 -11.68 -5.98
C ALA A 21 13.58 -10.64 -5.91
N PHE A 22 13.46 -9.90 -4.80
CA PHE A 22 12.51 -8.78 -4.71
C PHE A 22 12.80 -7.72 -5.78
N LEU A 23 14.04 -7.27 -5.89
CA LEU A 23 14.44 -6.22 -6.83
C LEU A 23 14.22 -6.66 -8.29
N ASP A 24 14.50 -7.91 -8.62
CA ASP A 24 14.27 -8.43 -9.97
C ASP A 24 12.79 -8.54 -10.31
N ALA A 25 11.94 -8.95 -9.36
CA ALA A 25 10.50 -8.94 -9.56
C ALA A 25 9.98 -7.51 -9.74
N MET A 26 10.41 -6.57 -8.91
CA MET A 26 10.02 -5.16 -9.01
C MET A 26 10.44 -4.53 -10.34
N ARG A 27 11.64 -4.81 -10.85
CA ARG A 27 12.07 -4.36 -12.18
C ARG A 27 11.18 -4.88 -13.30
N LYS A 28 10.70 -6.12 -13.21
CA LYS A 28 9.79 -6.71 -14.21
C LYS A 28 8.40 -6.07 -14.16
N VAL A 29 7.91 -5.73 -12.98
CA VAL A 29 6.63 -5.02 -12.81
C VAL A 29 6.73 -3.60 -13.34
N ASP A 30 7.89 -2.96 -13.20
CA ASP A 30 8.20 -1.63 -13.72
C ASP A 30 7.17 -0.57 -13.31
N ALA A 31 6.87 -0.51 -12.02
CA ALA A 31 5.94 0.47 -11.49
C ALA A 31 6.60 1.85 -11.35
N ASP A 32 5.81 2.91 -11.55
CA ASP A 32 6.25 4.30 -11.36
C ASP A 32 6.31 4.66 -9.89
N VAL A 33 5.41 4.07 -9.09
CA VAL A 33 5.33 4.26 -7.64
C VAL A 33 5.19 2.90 -6.96
N TRP A 34 5.99 2.71 -5.93
CA TRP A 34 5.92 1.54 -5.06
C TRP A 34 5.50 1.94 -3.65
N VAL A 35 4.51 1.25 -3.12
CA VAL A 35 4.18 1.23 -1.71
C VAL A 35 4.63 -0.11 -1.16
N LEU A 36 5.70 -0.11 -0.38
CA LEU A 36 6.24 -1.32 0.24
C LEU A 36 5.84 -1.35 1.70
N THR A 37 5.28 -2.46 2.14
CA THR A 37 4.92 -2.67 3.54
C THR A 37 5.82 -3.71 4.17
N GLU A 38 5.95 -3.66 5.50
CA GLU A 38 6.86 -4.49 6.29
C GLU A 38 8.29 -4.52 5.69
N THR A 39 8.86 -3.36 5.50
CA THR A 39 10.15 -3.17 4.79
C THR A 39 11.27 -2.76 5.73
N TRP A 40 12.45 -2.49 5.19
CA TRP A 40 13.64 -2.07 5.93
C TRP A 40 14.09 -0.69 5.50
N VAL A 41 14.70 0.02 6.43
CA VAL A 41 15.25 1.37 6.21
C VAL A 41 16.34 1.37 5.12
N ASP A 42 17.11 0.28 5.00
CA ASP A 42 18.17 0.13 4.00
C ASP A 42 17.73 -0.57 2.71
N PHE A 43 16.45 -0.97 2.60
CA PHE A 43 15.90 -1.50 1.35
C PHE A 43 15.81 -0.36 0.33
N SER A 44 16.47 -0.50 -0.81
CA SER A 44 16.63 0.60 -1.76
C SER A 44 16.26 0.17 -3.18
N LEU A 45 15.44 0.97 -3.84
CA LEU A 45 15.08 0.85 -5.25
C LEU A 45 15.95 1.76 -6.16
N LYS A 46 17.02 2.37 -5.61
CA LYS A 46 17.96 3.17 -6.42
C LYS A 46 18.69 2.29 -7.44
N PRO A 47 19.10 2.86 -8.59
CA PRO A 47 18.99 4.29 -8.98
C PRO A 47 17.62 4.65 -9.62
N ASP A 48 16.75 3.69 -9.91
CA ASP A 48 15.54 3.91 -10.72
C ASP A 48 14.45 4.69 -9.97
N HIS A 49 14.43 4.58 -8.64
CA HIS A 49 13.47 5.24 -7.76
C HIS A 49 14.15 5.95 -6.61
N ARG A 50 13.50 6.99 -6.10
CA ARG A 50 13.84 7.67 -4.84
C ARG A 50 12.85 7.33 -3.75
N LEU A 51 13.31 7.29 -2.52
CA LEU A 51 12.45 7.24 -1.34
C LEU A 51 11.76 8.60 -1.20
N VAL A 52 10.43 8.60 -1.22
CA VAL A 52 9.62 9.80 -1.03
C VAL A 52 9.29 9.99 0.45
N ALA A 53 8.79 8.94 1.09
CA ALA A 53 8.44 8.92 2.50
C ALA A 53 8.55 7.52 3.07
N GLN A 54 8.77 7.43 4.37
CA GLN A 54 8.65 6.18 5.13
C GLN A 54 7.98 6.45 6.47
N SER A 55 7.29 5.45 7.00
CA SER A 55 6.67 5.51 8.32
C SER A 55 7.72 5.68 9.41
N ARG A 56 7.33 6.29 10.53
CA ARG A 56 8.20 6.37 11.71
C ARG A 56 8.46 4.98 12.28
N TRP A 57 9.51 4.89 13.08
CA TRP A 57 9.79 3.67 13.82
C TRP A 57 8.65 3.37 14.82
N ALA A 58 8.31 2.11 14.98
CA ALA A 58 7.33 1.62 15.95
C ALA A 58 8.01 0.70 16.96
N ASP A 59 7.56 0.72 18.20
CA ASP A 59 8.16 -0.04 19.31
C ASP A 59 8.11 -1.56 19.12
N ASP A 60 7.19 -2.06 18.30
CA ASP A 60 7.06 -3.47 17.97
C ASP A 60 7.95 -3.91 16.79
N LEU A 61 8.67 -2.97 16.18
CA LEU A 61 9.62 -3.23 15.11
C LEU A 61 11.07 -3.17 15.59
N ARG A 62 11.95 -3.79 14.80
CA ARG A 62 13.39 -3.59 14.96
C ARG A 62 13.80 -2.20 14.48
N PRO A 63 14.89 -1.62 15.00
CA PRO A 63 15.34 -0.28 14.62
C PRO A 63 15.61 -0.08 13.12
N ASP A 64 15.84 -1.16 12.39
CA ASP A 64 16.10 -1.19 10.95
C ASP A 64 14.85 -1.49 10.10
N GLN A 65 13.67 -1.61 10.71
CA GLN A 65 12.41 -1.91 10.03
C GLN A 65 11.48 -0.69 10.06
N CYS A 66 10.60 -0.62 9.06
CA CYS A 66 9.47 0.29 9.03
C CYS A 66 8.25 -0.40 8.41
N TRP A 67 7.06 0.01 8.87
CA TRP A 67 5.82 -0.57 8.37
C TRP A 67 5.54 -0.21 6.91
N VAL A 68 5.89 1.01 6.51
CA VAL A 68 5.56 1.53 5.16
C VAL A 68 6.70 2.36 4.60
N ALA A 69 6.97 2.17 3.31
CA ALA A 69 7.83 3.06 2.52
C ALA A 69 7.19 3.35 1.15
N VAL A 70 7.17 4.62 0.76
CA VAL A 70 6.71 5.08 -0.55
C VAL A 70 7.93 5.46 -1.38
N TRP A 71 8.08 4.79 -2.52
CA TRP A 71 9.12 5.06 -3.50
C TRP A 71 8.50 5.55 -4.79
N ALA A 72 9.12 6.49 -5.46
CA ALA A 72 8.67 6.96 -6.77
C ALA A 72 9.84 7.01 -7.75
N ARG A 73 9.53 6.81 -9.03
CA ARG A 73 10.53 6.88 -10.12
C ARG A 73 11.31 8.18 -10.04
N GLU A 74 12.62 8.11 -10.23
CA GLU A 74 13.53 9.24 -10.07
C GLU A 74 13.17 10.46 -10.93
N SER A 75 12.51 10.23 -12.07
CA SER A 75 12.05 11.30 -12.99
C SER A 75 10.81 12.05 -12.50
N LEU A 76 10.11 11.57 -11.46
CA LEU A 76 8.92 12.21 -10.92
C LEU A 76 9.29 13.30 -9.91
N HIS A 77 8.59 14.44 -9.96
CA HIS A 77 8.70 15.47 -8.93
C HIS A 77 7.87 15.08 -7.73
N THR A 78 8.53 14.92 -6.58
CA THR A 78 7.89 14.39 -5.36
C THR A 78 8.20 15.21 -4.14
N LYS A 79 7.25 15.25 -3.19
CA LYS A 79 7.43 15.85 -1.86
C LYS A 79 6.86 14.91 -0.80
N PRO A 80 7.57 14.65 0.32
CA PRO A 80 6.96 13.98 1.46
C PRO A 80 5.86 14.86 2.06
N LEU A 81 4.84 14.21 2.62
CA LEU A 81 3.79 14.84 3.41
C LEU A 81 3.83 14.24 4.81
N ASP A 82 3.62 15.09 5.81
CA ASP A 82 3.58 14.65 7.20
C ASP A 82 2.30 13.89 7.51
N ILE A 83 2.42 12.90 8.37
CA ILE A 83 1.33 12.08 8.91
C ILE A 83 1.26 12.34 10.41
N GLU A 84 0.09 12.69 10.91
CA GLU A 84 -0.14 12.99 12.33
C GLU A 84 -0.76 11.81 13.08
N SER A 85 -1.78 11.15 12.50
CA SER A 85 -2.65 10.16 13.18
C SER A 85 -2.04 8.79 13.17
N GLN A 86 -1.13 8.25 12.89
CA GLN A 86 -0.45 6.95 12.94
C GLN A 86 0.81 6.99 12.05
N PRO A 87 1.76 7.84 12.43
CA PRO A 87 2.97 8.04 11.64
C PRO A 87 3.87 6.80 11.58
N ASP A 88 3.62 5.81 12.42
CA ASP A 88 4.27 4.50 12.42
C ASP A 88 3.65 3.51 11.41
N ARG A 89 2.37 3.68 11.07
CA ARG A 89 1.61 2.79 10.18
C ARG A 89 1.32 3.36 8.79
N MET A 90 1.66 4.62 8.58
CA MET A 90 1.46 5.30 7.30
C MET A 90 2.70 6.08 6.86
N ALA A 91 2.83 6.24 5.53
CA ALA A 91 3.77 7.16 4.91
C ALA A 91 3.08 7.84 3.73
N CYS A 92 3.35 9.12 3.48
CA CYS A 92 2.67 9.86 2.44
C CYS A 92 3.61 10.70 1.59
N GLY A 93 3.35 10.70 0.30
CA GLY A 93 4.04 11.54 -0.65
C GLY A 93 3.11 12.18 -1.67
N ARG A 94 3.42 13.40 -2.07
CA ARG A 94 2.79 14.08 -3.21
C ARG A 94 3.65 13.90 -4.44
N ILE A 95 3.01 13.60 -5.56
CA ILE A 95 3.62 13.52 -6.89
C ILE A 95 3.00 14.63 -7.75
N GLU A 96 3.81 15.57 -8.18
CA GLU A 96 3.38 16.67 -9.02
C GLU A 96 3.19 16.15 -10.46
N GLN A 97 2.04 16.45 -11.06
CA GLN A 97 1.71 16.07 -12.43
C GLN A 97 1.44 17.32 -13.26
N PRO A 98 2.42 17.83 -14.06
CA PRO A 98 2.22 19.01 -14.86
C PRO A 98 0.99 18.91 -15.76
N GLY A 99 0.07 19.88 -15.64
CA GLY A 99 -1.18 19.91 -16.42
C GLY A 99 -2.28 18.95 -15.98
N GLN A 100 -2.08 18.24 -14.87
CA GLN A 100 -3.07 17.35 -14.26
C GLN A 100 -3.20 17.64 -12.75
N SER A 101 -4.15 16.97 -12.09
CA SER A 101 -4.24 17.01 -10.63
C SER A 101 -3.05 16.27 -10.01
N ASP A 102 -2.42 16.85 -9.00
CA ASP A 102 -1.39 16.18 -8.22
C ASP A 102 -1.92 14.86 -7.66
N LEU A 103 -1.03 13.88 -7.56
CA LEU A 103 -1.32 12.60 -6.93
C LEU A 103 -0.77 12.60 -5.50
N VAL A 104 -1.63 12.34 -4.52
CA VAL A 104 -1.25 12.10 -3.13
C VAL A 104 -1.31 10.60 -2.90
N VAL A 105 -0.16 10.00 -2.62
CA VAL A 105 -0.03 8.55 -2.38
C VAL A 105 0.19 8.32 -0.90
N VAL A 106 -0.76 7.65 -0.27
CA VAL A 106 -0.68 7.18 1.11
C VAL A 106 -0.39 5.69 1.09
N GLY A 107 0.75 5.31 1.62
CA GLY A 107 1.04 3.94 1.97
C GLY A 107 0.50 3.64 3.38
N THR A 108 -0.09 2.47 3.57
CA THR A 108 -0.74 2.09 4.83
C THR A 108 -0.52 0.63 5.19
N VAL A 109 -0.49 0.36 6.50
CA VAL A 109 -0.68 -0.98 7.09
C VAL A 109 -1.80 -0.87 8.12
N LEU A 110 -2.93 -1.54 7.87
CA LEU A 110 -3.99 -1.69 8.86
C LEU A 110 -3.68 -2.87 9.79
N PRO A 111 -4.21 -2.87 11.02
CA PRO A 111 -3.92 -3.93 11.98
C PRO A 111 -4.39 -5.31 11.52
N TRP A 112 -3.58 -6.33 11.80
CA TRP A 112 -3.98 -7.73 11.64
C TRP A 112 -4.72 -8.23 12.90
N PRO A 113 -5.40 -9.40 12.85
CA PRO A 113 -6.24 -9.88 13.95
C PRO A 113 -5.54 -10.02 15.32
N ASN A 114 -4.24 -10.29 15.32
CA ASN A 114 -3.42 -10.45 16.53
C ASN A 114 -2.48 -9.27 16.79
N ASP A 115 -2.77 -8.10 16.21
CA ASP A 115 -2.00 -6.88 16.45
C ASP A 115 -2.03 -6.53 17.95
N LYS A 116 -0.87 -6.23 18.53
CA LYS A 116 -0.75 -5.95 19.96
C LYS A 116 -1.30 -4.58 20.35
N GLN A 117 -1.12 -3.61 19.47
CA GLN A 117 -1.56 -2.23 19.69
C GLN A 117 -3.06 -2.06 19.41
N TRP A 118 -3.56 -2.76 18.39
CA TRP A 118 -4.93 -2.67 17.88
C TRP A 118 -5.59 -4.05 17.78
N PRO A 119 -5.85 -4.73 18.91
CA PRO A 119 -6.23 -6.13 18.89
C PRO A 119 -7.66 -6.36 18.38
N GLY A 120 -7.78 -7.35 17.51
CA GLY A 120 -9.06 -7.87 17.03
C GLY A 120 -9.83 -6.87 16.16
N ALA A 121 -11.11 -7.18 15.93
CA ALA A 121 -11.96 -6.39 15.04
C ALA A 121 -12.25 -4.97 15.56
N THR A 122 -12.24 -4.75 16.87
CA THR A 122 -12.46 -3.42 17.46
C THR A 122 -11.24 -2.55 17.26
N GLY A 123 -10.05 -3.03 17.58
CA GLY A 123 -8.80 -2.32 17.33
C GLY A 123 -8.62 -2.00 15.85
N PHE A 124 -8.95 -2.93 14.95
CA PHE A 124 -8.96 -2.67 13.52
C PHE A 124 -9.83 -1.46 13.14
N CYS A 125 -11.09 -1.41 13.66
CA CYS A 125 -11.99 -0.29 13.36
C CYS A 125 -11.45 1.03 13.91
N GLU A 126 -10.93 1.05 15.12
CA GLU A 126 -10.35 2.26 15.75
C GLU A 126 -9.15 2.78 14.95
N ALA A 127 -8.25 1.91 14.54
CA ALA A 127 -7.11 2.26 13.72
C ALA A 127 -7.54 2.78 12.33
N LEU A 128 -8.53 2.13 11.72
CA LEU A 128 -9.09 2.54 10.43
C LEU A 128 -9.72 3.93 10.52
N ASP A 129 -10.47 4.24 11.58
CA ASP A 129 -11.10 5.55 11.77
C ASP A 129 -10.05 6.67 11.86
N LEU A 130 -8.95 6.44 12.58
CA LEU A 130 -7.83 7.39 12.67
C LEU A 130 -7.18 7.60 11.30
N GLN A 131 -6.88 6.53 10.57
CA GLN A 131 -6.29 6.62 9.25
C GLN A 131 -7.23 7.30 8.24
N ALA A 132 -8.52 6.99 8.29
CA ALA A 132 -9.53 7.62 7.43
C ALA A 132 -9.65 9.12 7.68
N GLY A 133 -9.49 9.56 8.93
CA GLY A 133 -9.40 10.98 9.28
C GLY A 133 -8.22 11.66 8.58
N GLU A 134 -7.06 11.03 8.60
CA GLU A 134 -5.85 11.50 7.92
C GLU A 134 -6.02 11.52 6.40
N TRP A 135 -6.57 10.45 5.79
CA TRP A 135 -6.83 10.41 4.34
C TRP A 135 -7.71 11.56 3.87
N LYS A 136 -8.72 11.92 4.68
CA LYS A 136 -9.60 13.04 4.41
C LYS A 136 -8.85 14.37 4.41
N GLN A 137 -7.96 14.58 5.37
CA GLN A 137 -7.14 15.81 5.46
C GLN A 137 -6.15 15.90 4.29
N LEU A 138 -5.43 14.82 3.99
CA LEU A 138 -4.44 14.74 2.92
C LEU A 138 -5.05 14.94 1.52
N ARG A 139 -6.30 14.53 1.32
CA ARG A 139 -6.99 14.70 0.04
C ARG A 139 -7.19 16.18 -0.32
N GLY A 140 -7.36 17.06 0.66
CA GLY A 140 -7.65 18.46 0.43
C GLY A 140 -8.96 18.68 -0.35
N THR A 141 -8.98 19.67 -1.23
CA THR A 141 -10.11 19.90 -2.13
C THR A 141 -10.10 18.87 -3.26
N PRO A 142 -11.22 18.19 -3.55
CA PRO A 142 -11.29 17.13 -4.58
C PRO A 142 -10.85 17.55 -5.97
N GLU A 143 -10.90 18.85 -6.25
CA GLU A 143 -10.54 19.41 -7.57
C GLU A 143 -9.04 19.55 -7.78
N THR A 144 -8.23 19.53 -6.71
CA THR A 144 -6.79 19.85 -6.78
C THR A 144 -5.88 18.64 -6.65
N CYS A 145 -6.36 17.52 -6.09
CA CYS A 145 -5.56 16.31 -5.98
C CYS A 145 -6.35 15.02 -6.13
N THR A 146 -5.68 13.99 -6.61
CA THR A 146 -6.15 12.61 -6.61
C THR A 146 -5.50 11.87 -5.45
N LEU A 147 -6.31 11.31 -4.56
CA LEU A 147 -5.81 10.48 -3.46
C LEU A 147 -5.71 9.02 -3.90
N VAL A 148 -4.58 8.41 -3.64
CA VAL A 148 -4.37 6.95 -3.70
C VAL A 148 -3.98 6.45 -2.31
N VAL A 149 -4.66 5.40 -1.85
CA VAL A 149 -4.31 4.68 -0.62
C VAL A 149 -3.94 3.26 -1.03
N ALA A 150 -2.73 2.84 -0.73
CA ALA A 150 -2.23 1.52 -1.10
C ALA A 150 -1.44 0.89 0.05
N GLY A 151 -1.40 -0.44 0.10
CA GLY A 151 -0.65 -1.15 1.14
C GLY A 151 -1.37 -2.41 1.59
N ASP A 152 -0.99 -2.88 2.77
CA ASP A 152 -1.59 -4.03 3.43
C ASP A 152 -2.77 -3.59 4.30
N PHE A 153 -3.98 -3.87 3.83
CA PHE A 153 -5.21 -3.56 4.56
C PHE A 153 -5.58 -4.64 5.57
N ASN A 154 -4.88 -5.76 5.58
CA ASN A 154 -5.17 -6.89 6.45
C ASN A 154 -6.65 -7.32 6.43
N GLN A 155 -7.33 -7.02 5.32
CA GLN A 155 -8.75 -7.27 5.12
C GLN A 155 -9.07 -7.40 3.63
N SER A 156 -9.82 -8.42 3.23
CA SER A 156 -10.26 -8.59 1.84
C SER A 156 -11.42 -7.66 1.46
N VAL A 157 -11.46 -7.23 0.19
CA VAL A 157 -12.51 -6.39 -0.40
C VAL A 157 -13.02 -7.05 -1.71
N PRO A 158 -14.30 -7.45 -1.84
CA PRO A 158 -15.27 -7.60 -0.76
C PRO A 158 -14.85 -8.67 0.24
N TYR A 159 -15.47 -8.68 1.42
CA TYR A 159 -15.15 -9.67 2.42
C TYR A 159 -15.42 -11.09 1.93
N VAL A 160 -14.39 -11.90 1.97
CA VAL A 160 -14.48 -13.36 1.84
C VAL A 160 -13.91 -13.94 3.14
N ARG A 161 -14.56 -14.94 3.71
CA ARG A 161 -14.13 -15.55 4.99
C ARG A 161 -12.80 -16.30 4.82
N HIS A 162 -11.73 -15.54 4.64
CA HIS A 162 -10.36 -16.04 4.51
C HIS A 162 -9.44 -15.37 5.53
N TYR A 163 -9.41 -14.04 5.54
CA TYR A 163 -8.58 -13.25 6.44
C TYR A 163 -9.34 -12.03 6.96
N GLY A 164 -9.01 -11.56 8.17
CA GLY A 164 -9.69 -10.45 8.81
C GLY A 164 -11.01 -10.85 9.50
N SER A 165 -11.96 -9.94 9.58
CA SER A 165 -13.24 -10.15 10.24
C SER A 165 -14.40 -9.52 9.47
N THR A 166 -15.61 -10.04 9.64
CA THR A 166 -16.83 -9.45 9.06
C THR A 166 -17.01 -7.99 9.50
N LYS A 167 -16.78 -7.68 10.79
CA LYS A 167 -16.86 -6.32 11.32
C LYS A 167 -15.84 -5.40 10.66
N GLY A 168 -14.59 -5.86 10.54
CA GLY A 168 -13.53 -5.10 9.88
C GLY A 168 -13.81 -4.85 8.41
N ALA A 169 -14.31 -5.86 7.69
CA ALA A 169 -14.68 -5.74 6.29
C ALA A 169 -15.81 -4.73 6.06
N THR A 170 -16.86 -4.77 6.89
CA THR A 170 -17.95 -3.80 6.83
C THR A 170 -17.43 -2.38 7.09
N ALA A 171 -16.64 -2.20 8.16
CA ALA A 171 -16.05 -0.90 8.47
C ALA A 171 -15.15 -0.38 7.33
N LEU A 172 -14.34 -1.23 6.72
CA LEU A 172 -13.50 -0.85 5.59
C LEU A 172 -14.33 -0.42 4.38
N LEU A 173 -15.35 -1.18 4.00
CA LEU A 173 -16.23 -0.84 2.88
C LEU A 173 -16.98 0.48 3.12
N ASP A 174 -17.51 0.69 4.33
CA ASP A 174 -18.19 1.92 4.72
C ASP A 174 -17.22 3.11 4.68
N THR A 175 -16.00 2.92 5.17
CA THR A 175 -14.95 3.94 5.13
C THR A 175 -14.57 4.29 3.70
N LEU A 176 -14.28 3.31 2.85
CA LEU A 176 -13.95 3.56 1.44
C LEU A 176 -15.08 4.30 0.73
N THR A 177 -16.33 3.87 0.96
CA THR A 177 -17.52 4.52 0.39
C THR A 177 -17.65 5.98 0.86
N THR A 178 -17.56 6.21 2.17
CA THR A 178 -17.69 7.55 2.77
C THR A 178 -16.57 8.49 2.33
N GLN A 179 -15.36 7.97 2.18
CA GLN A 179 -14.21 8.71 1.65
C GLN A 179 -14.25 8.87 0.12
N GLY A 180 -15.19 8.24 -0.58
CA GLY A 180 -15.25 8.26 -2.04
C GLY A 180 -14.01 7.60 -2.68
N LEU A 181 -13.48 6.56 -2.02
CA LEU A 181 -12.39 5.74 -2.50
C LEU A 181 -12.92 4.47 -3.17
N PHE A 182 -12.36 4.13 -4.31
CA PHE A 182 -12.66 2.90 -5.06
C PHE A 182 -11.47 1.95 -4.94
N CYS A 183 -11.69 0.76 -4.43
CA CYS A 183 -10.69 -0.30 -4.48
C CYS A 183 -10.55 -0.77 -5.94
N LEU A 184 -9.36 -0.57 -6.52
CA LEU A 184 -9.06 -0.99 -7.89
C LEU A 184 -8.69 -2.47 -7.96
N THR A 185 -8.28 -3.06 -6.86
CA THR A 185 -7.76 -4.42 -6.76
C THR A 185 -8.64 -5.33 -5.88
N PRO A 186 -9.98 -5.31 -6.04
CA PRO A 186 -10.87 -6.16 -5.24
C PRO A 186 -10.75 -7.63 -5.66
N GLY A 187 -11.26 -8.52 -4.81
CA GLY A 187 -11.38 -9.95 -5.11
C GLY A 187 -10.11 -10.74 -4.87
N ASN A 188 -9.97 -11.85 -5.61
CA ASN A 188 -8.89 -12.80 -5.42
C ASN A 188 -7.65 -12.43 -6.24
N ASP A 189 -6.51 -12.90 -5.79
CA ASP A 189 -5.30 -12.93 -6.59
C ASP A 189 -5.50 -13.88 -7.79
N PRO A 190 -5.25 -13.44 -9.04
CA PRO A 190 -5.53 -14.26 -10.22
C PRO A 190 -4.58 -15.46 -10.39
N LEU A 191 -3.49 -15.50 -9.64
CA LEU A 191 -2.50 -16.58 -9.73
C LEU A 191 -2.73 -17.67 -8.68
N THR A 192 -3.19 -17.28 -7.49
CA THR A 192 -3.36 -18.20 -6.35
C THR A 192 -4.82 -18.46 -6.00
N ASP A 193 -5.76 -17.68 -6.55
CA ASP A 193 -7.18 -17.65 -6.20
C ASP A 193 -7.45 -17.37 -4.72
N THR A 194 -6.48 -16.81 -4.01
CA THR A 194 -6.64 -16.38 -2.61
C THR A 194 -7.16 -14.95 -2.53
N PRO A 195 -8.08 -14.65 -1.59
CA PRO A 195 -8.56 -13.28 -1.38
C PRO A 195 -7.41 -12.34 -1.03
N ARG A 196 -7.28 -11.23 -1.77
CA ARG A 196 -6.29 -10.21 -1.51
C ARG A 196 -6.58 -9.45 -0.25
N ILE A 197 -5.51 -9.08 0.46
CA ILE A 197 -5.52 -8.17 1.58
C ILE A 197 -4.63 -6.94 1.33
N ASP A 198 -3.79 -7.00 0.29
CA ASP A 198 -3.04 -5.87 -0.24
C ASP A 198 -3.84 -5.19 -1.34
N HIS A 199 -4.08 -3.88 -1.19
CA HIS A 199 -4.97 -3.16 -2.10
C HIS A 199 -4.38 -1.85 -2.60
N VAL A 200 -4.89 -1.40 -3.75
CA VAL A 200 -4.75 -0.05 -4.30
C VAL A 200 -6.14 0.55 -4.42
N CYS A 201 -6.39 1.63 -3.69
CA CYS A 201 -7.63 2.38 -3.72
C CYS A 201 -7.39 3.79 -4.25
N ILE A 202 -8.34 4.35 -5.02
CA ILE A 202 -8.23 5.69 -5.62
C ILE A 202 -9.48 6.51 -5.36
N SER A 203 -9.32 7.82 -5.16
CA SER A 203 -10.44 8.76 -5.06
C SER A 203 -11.15 8.93 -6.41
N ARG A 204 -12.46 9.25 -6.34
CA ARG A 204 -13.30 9.45 -7.53
C ARG A 204 -12.72 10.46 -8.52
N SER A 205 -12.06 11.52 -8.03
CA SER A 205 -11.41 12.53 -8.85
C SER A 205 -10.34 11.96 -9.80
N GLY A 206 -9.72 10.84 -9.43
CA GLY A 206 -8.74 10.14 -10.26
C GLY A 206 -9.34 9.22 -11.33
N LEU A 207 -10.66 8.95 -11.27
CA LEU A 207 -11.34 8.07 -12.21
C LEU A 207 -12.08 8.90 -13.26
N ARG A 208 -11.56 8.97 -14.47
CA ARG A 208 -12.19 9.66 -15.59
C ARG A 208 -12.74 8.63 -16.59
N PRO A 209 -14.08 8.58 -16.85
CA PRO A 209 -14.61 7.72 -17.90
C PRO A 209 -14.01 8.08 -19.27
N PRO A 210 -13.70 7.12 -20.15
CA PRO A 210 -14.00 5.68 -20.04
C PRO A 210 -12.83 4.84 -19.46
N PHE A 211 -12.11 5.36 -18.48
CA PHE A 211 -10.95 4.69 -17.91
C PHE A 211 -11.33 3.37 -17.21
N LEU A 212 -10.73 2.28 -17.67
CA LEU A 212 -10.73 0.98 -16.99
C LEU A 212 -9.31 0.72 -16.49
N PRO A 213 -9.08 0.64 -15.17
CA PRO A 213 -7.77 0.37 -14.64
C PRO A 213 -7.28 -1.00 -15.09
N ARG A 214 -6.03 -1.09 -15.50
CA ARG A 214 -5.36 -2.36 -15.76
C ARG A 214 -4.75 -2.84 -14.45
N ILE A 215 -5.20 -3.98 -13.97
CA ILE A 215 -4.69 -4.60 -12.75
C ILE A 215 -3.63 -5.62 -13.12
N GLY A 216 -2.47 -5.53 -12.49
CA GLY A 216 -1.37 -6.47 -12.60
C GLY A 216 -1.21 -7.27 -11.31
N ALA A 217 -0.80 -8.53 -11.45
CA ALA A 217 -0.30 -9.37 -10.38
C ALA A 217 0.92 -10.13 -10.91
N TRP A 218 1.75 -10.63 -10.03
CA TRP A 218 2.95 -11.38 -10.43
C TRP A 218 3.21 -12.54 -9.47
N GLU A 219 3.83 -13.58 -9.99
CA GLU A 219 4.27 -14.70 -9.18
C GLU A 219 5.30 -14.25 -8.14
N VAL A 220 5.08 -14.70 -6.90
CA VAL A 220 6.04 -14.48 -5.83
C VAL A 220 7.29 -15.33 -6.11
N PRO A 221 8.47 -14.71 -6.27
CA PRO A 221 9.69 -15.47 -6.49
C PRO A 221 10.01 -16.36 -5.30
N SER A 222 10.74 -17.43 -5.55
CA SER A 222 11.26 -18.31 -4.52
C SER A 222 12.78 -18.26 -4.46
N VAL A 223 13.33 -18.46 -3.26
CA VAL A 223 14.76 -18.70 -3.05
C VAL A 223 14.89 -20.10 -2.44
N GLY A 224 15.43 -21.02 -3.23
CA GLY A 224 15.30 -22.45 -2.97
C GLY A 224 13.83 -22.88 -3.13
N GLU A 225 13.30 -23.60 -2.16
CA GLU A 225 11.92 -24.10 -2.17
C GLU A 225 10.91 -23.15 -1.47
N LYS A 226 11.37 -22.03 -0.95
CA LYS A 226 10.52 -21.11 -0.15
C LYS A 226 10.22 -19.83 -0.94
N PRO A 227 8.95 -19.38 -0.95
CA PRO A 227 8.63 -18.06 -1.45
C PRO A 227 9.36 -16.98 -0.62
N ILE A 228 9.65 -15.84 -1.25
CA ILE A 228 10.33 -14.73 -0.56
C ILE A 228 9.40 -13.94 0.36
N THR A 229 8.10 -14.07 0.20
CA THR A 229 7.03 -13.53 1.05
C THR A 229 5.80 -14.39 0.86
N ASP A 230 4.88 -14.38 1.82
CA ASP A 230 3.57 -15.02 1.72
C ASP A 230 2.50 -14.09 1.11
N HIS A 231 2.86 -12.85 0.80
CA HIS A 231 2.00 -11.88 0.13
C HIS A 231 2.23 -11.83 -1.37
N ALA A 232 1.17 -11.89 -2.14
CA ALA A 232 1.17 -11.57 -3.56
C ALA A 232 1.14 -10.04 -3.76
N GLY A 233 2.06 -9.54 -4.58
CA GLY A 233 2.04 -8.13 -4.92
C GLY A 233 0.99 -7.80 -5.97
N VAL A 234 0.52 -6.54 -5.98
CA VAL A 234 -0.50 -6.07 -6.92
C VAL A 234 -0.18 -4.68 -7.44
N SER A 235 -0.54 -4.42 -8.70
CA SER A 235 -0.42 -3.10 -9.31
C SER A 235 -1.71 -2.65 -9.99
N ALA A 236 -1.85 -1.34 -10.14
CA ALA A 236 -2.90 -0.72 -10.92
C ALA A 236 -2.31 0.37 -11.81
N ASP A 237 -2.67 0.36 -13.10
CA ASP A 237 -2.36 1.46 -14.01
C ASP A 237 -3.43 2.54 -13.80
N LEU A 238 -3.01 3.76 -13.47
CA LEU A 238 -3.87 4.93 -13.32
C LEU A 238 -3.90 5.74 -14.63
N PRO A 239 -4.97 6.53 -14.86
CA PRO A 239 -5.11 7.35 -16.07
C PRO A 239 -3.98 8.34 -16.25
#